data_b59e725c5d25cba98a82ad60f32b1073
#
_entry.id   b59e725c5d25cba98a82ad60f32b1073
#
_cell.length_a   1.000
_cell.length_b   1.000
_cell.length_c   1.000
_cell.angle_alpha   90.00
_cell.angle_beta   90.00
_cell.angle_gamma   90.00
#
_symmetry.space_group_name_H-M   'P 1'
#
loop_
_entity.id
_entity.type
_entity.pdbx_description
1 polymer ?
#
loop_
_entity_poly.entity_id
_entity_poly.type
_entity_poly.pdbx_seq_one_letter_code
_entity_poly.pdbx_strand_id
1 'polypeptide(L)'
;MKKMKVWSTVLATGVALTTLAACSGGSNSTTASSSEEKADKSQELVIYSNSVSNGRGDWLTAKAKEAGFNIKMVDIAGAQLADRVIAEKNNAVADMVFGIGAVDSNKIRDQKLLVQYKPKWLDKIDQSLSDKDNYYNPVIVQPLVLIGAPDVKEMPKDWTELASKYKGKYSIYGLQGGTGRAILASILVRYLDEKGDLGVSEKGWEVAKEYFANAYTLQKGESSVVKALD
;
A
#
# COMPACT_ATOMS: atom_id res chain seq x y z
N MET A 1 40.84 -31.94 31.06
CA MET A 1 41.86 -32.74 30.33
C MET A 1 41.17 -33.68 29.37
N LYS A 2 41.21 -33.44 28.06
CA LYS A 2 41.28 -34.45 26.99
C LYS A 2 41.47 -33.66 25.67
N LYS A 3 42.63 -33.87 25.12
CA LYS A 3 43.11 -33.37 23.82
C LYS A 3 42.41 -34.13 22.72
N MET A 4 42.04 -33.47 21.64
CA MET A 4 41.64 -34.16 20.41
C MET A 4 42.25 -33.49 19.18
N LYS A 5 42.77 -34.37 18.39
CA LYS A 5 43.73 -34.22 17.32
C LYS A 5 43.18 -33.52 16.09
N VAL A 6 44.01 -32.66 15.52
CA VAL A 6 43.97 -32.15 14.17
C VAL A 6 44.24 -33.30 13.19
N TRP A 7 43.45 -33.39 12.11
CA TRP A 7 43.83 -34.14 10.91
C TRP A 7 43.69 -33.21 9.70
N SER A 8 44.83 -32.81 9.22
CA SER A 8 45.04 -32.20 7.94
C SER A 8 45.07 -33.26 6.87
N THR A 9 44.30 -33.09 5.79
CA THR A 9 44.54 -33.81 4.54
C THR A 9 44.56 -32.80 3.40
N VAL A 10 45.72 -32.54 2.89
CA VAL A 10 46.02 -31.83 1.66
C VAL A 10 45.88 -32.83 0.52
N LEU A 11 45.13 -32.46 -0.54
CA LEU A 11 45.35 -33.06 -1.86
C LEU A 11 45.20 -31.91 -2.89
N ALA A 12 46.30 -31.73 -3.61
CA ALA A 12 46.50 -30.82 -4.69
C ALA A 12 46.06 -31.43 -6.04
N THR A 13 45.96 -30.55 -6.98
CA THR A 13 46.15 -30.69 -8.43
C THR A 13 44.93 -30.57 -9.34
N GLY A 14 45.06 -29.60 -10.25
CA GLY A 14 44.22 -29.49 -11.45
C GLY A 14 44.11 -28.06 -12.00
N VAL A 15 45.24 -27.51 -12.49
CA VAL A 15 45.26 -26.27 -13.27
C VAL A 15 44.74 -26.59 -14.69
N ALA A 16 43.68 -25.88 -15.09
CA ALA A 16 43.32 -25.73 -16.48
C ALA A 16 43.19 -24.24 -16.81
N LEU A 17 44.22 -23.73 -17.47
CA LEU A 17 44.22 -22.41 -18.11
C LEU A 17 43.29 -22.50 -19.33
N THR A 18 42.29 -21.64 -19.41
CA THR A 18 41.67 -21.27 -20.69
C THR A 18 41.72 -19.75 -20.82
N THR A 19 42.24 -19.35 -21.91
CA THR A 19 42.67 -18.04 -22.38
C THR A 19 41.55 -17.00 -22.41
N LEU A 20 41.83 -15.82 -21.83
CA LEU A 20 41.06 -14.59 -22.07
C LEU A 20 41.37 -14.11 -23.50
N ALA A 21 40.35 -14.02 -24.31
CA ALA A 21 40.35 -13.16 -25.48
C ALA A 21 39.73 -11.83 -25.11
N ALA A 22 40.56 -10.82 -24.96
CA ALA A 22 40.12 -9.43 -24.87
C ALA A 22 39.63 -8.96 -26.23
N CYS A 23 38.39 -8.52 -26.33
CA CYS A 23 37.92 -7.63 -27.39
C CYS A 23 37.49 -6.32 -26.81
N SER A 24 38.27 -5.33 -27.14
CA SER A 24 38.08 -3.90 -26.94
C SER A 24 36.93 -3.36 -27.78
N GLY A 25 36.18 -2.42 -27.21
CA GLY A 25 35.60 -1.31 -27.94
C GLY A 25 34.18 -1.50 -28.44
N GLY A 26 33.26 -0.71 -27.89
CA GLY A 26 31.95 -0.48 -28.47
C GLY A 26 30.93 -0.04 -27.43
N SER A 27 30.81 1.29 -27.26
CA SER A 27 29.65 1.90 -26.60
C SER A 27 28.40 1.54 -27.40
N ASN A 28 27.66 0.55 -26.93
CA ASN A 28 26.31 0.31 -27.41
C ASN A 28 25.37 0.69 -26.27
N SER A 29 24.70 1.83 -26.46
CA SER A 29 23.44 2.14 -25.82
C SER A 29 22.47 0.98 -26.12
N THR A 30 22.30 0.11 -25.15
CA THR A 30 21.30 -0.96 -25.23
C THR A 30 19.92 -0.31 -25.09
N THR A 31 19.34 0.05 -26.21
CA THR A 31 17.91 0.25 -26.34
C THR A 31 17.28 -1.10 -25.99
N ALA A 32 16.65 -1.18 -24.84
CA ALA A 32 15.88 -2.36 -24.46
C ALA A 32 14.75 -2.53 -25.48
N SER A 33 14.99 -3.40 -26.45
CA SER A 33 13.96 -3.95 -27.32
C SER A 33 13.02 -4.73 -26.42
N SER A 34 11.81 -4.22 -26.23
CA SER A 34 10.72 -4.93 -25.59
C SER A 34 10.27 -6.08 -26.49
N SER A 35 10.98 -7.20 -26.47
CA SER A 35 10.38 -8.47 -26.81
C SER A 35 9.29 -8.70 -25.77
N GLU A 36 8.02 -8.70 -26.16
CA GLU A 36 6.92 -9.19 -25.31
C GLU A 36 7.20 -10.67 -25.04
N GLU A 37 7.97 -10.94 -24.01
CA GLU A 37 8.13 -12.27 -23.45
C GLU A 37 6.73 -12.70 -23.02
N LYS A 38 6.17 -13.75 -23.63
CA LYS A 38 4.84 -14.24 -23.26
C LYS A 38 4.90 -14.63 -21.80
N ALA A 39 4.22 -13.83 -20.95
CA ALA A 39 4.13 -14.12 -19.53
C ALA A 39 3.65 -15.56 -19.31
N ASP A 40 4.35 -16.30 -18.49
CA ASP A 40 3.91 -17.63 -18.05
C ASP A 40 2.73 -17.47 -17.10
N LYS A 41 1.52 -17.60 -17.65
CA LYS A 41 0.27 -17.45 -16.91
C LYS A 41 -0.03 -18.65 -15.99
N SER A 42 0.78 -19.72 -16.03
CA SER A 42 0.58 -20.92 -15.21
C SER A 42 1.08 -20.73 -13.77
N GLN A 43 1.98 -19.78 -13.53
CA GLN A 43 2.50 -19.48 -12.21
C GLN A 43 1.43 -18.84 -11.34
N GLU A 44 1.35 -19.22 -10.06
CA GLU A 44 0.50 -18.57 -9.08
C GLU A 44 1.13 -17.23 -8.68
N LEU A 45 0.36 -16.14 -8.82
CA LEU A 45 0.74 -14.82 -8.33
C LEU A 45 0.12 -14.56 -6.96
N VAL A 46 0.94 -14.30 -5.96
CA VAL A 46 0.48 -13.96 -4.61
C VAL A 46 0.25 -12.45 -4.50
N ILE A 47 -0.99 -12.06 -4.22
CA ILE A 47 -1.41 -10.66 -4.12
C ILE A 47 -1.79 -10.33 -2.68
N TYR A 48 -1.05 -9.45 -2.03
CA TYR A 48 -1.45 -8.89 -0.73
C TYR A 48 -2.41 -7.74 -0.94
N SER A 49 -3.55 -7.78 -0.26
CA SER A 49 -4.62 -6.80 -0.46
C SER A 49 -5.40 -6.51 0.81
N ASN A 50 -5.82 -5.25 0.97
CA ASN A 50 -6.82 -4.85 1.95
C ASN A 50 -8.22 -4.66 1.32
N SER A 51 -8.40 -5.07 0.07
CA SER A 51 -9.59 -4.79 -0.74
C SER A 51 -10.33 -6.06 -1.19
N VAL A 52 -10.29 -7.13 -0.39
CA VAL A 52 -10.90 -8.42 -0.71
C VAL A 52 -12.31 -8.60 -0.13
N SER A 53 -12.73 -7.76 0.82
CA SER A 53 -14.03 -7.84 1.49
C SER A 53 -15.22 -7.70 0.52
N ASN A 54 -16.40 -8.10 0.98
CA ASN A 54 -17.67 -8.01 0.26
C ASN A 54 -17.66 -8.74 -1.11
N GLY A 55 -16.98 -9.89 -1.20
CA GLY A 55 -16.90 -10.70 -2.41
C GLY A 55 -15.92 -10.19 -3.47
N ARG A 56 -15.22 -9.06 -3.23
CA ARG A 56 -14.27 -8.51 -4.20
C ARG A 56 -13.09 -9.42 -4.48
N GLY A 57 -12.55 -10.08 -3.45
CA GLY A 57 -11.46 -11.03 -3.60
C GLY A 57 -11.84 -12.22 -4.48
N ASP A 58 -13.00 -12.81 -4.25
CA ASP A 58 -13.52 -13.93 -5.02
C ASP A 58 -13.80 -13.51 -6.48
N TRP A 59 -14.40 -12.32 -6.65
CA TRP A 59 -14.66 -11.76 -7.97
C TRP A 59 -13.36 -11.53 -8.76
N LEU A 60 -12.34 -10.94 -8.15
CA LEU A 60 -11.02 -10.72 -8.78
C LEU A 60 -10.37 -12.04 -9.15
N THR A 61 -10.41 -13.04 -8.25
CA THR A 61 -9.85 -14.38 -8.51
C THR A 61 -10.56 -15.06 -9.68
N ALA A 62 -11.89 -14.99 -9.73
CA ALA A 62 -12.66 -15.52 -10.84
C ALA A 62 -12.33 -14.83 -12.17
N LYS A 63 -12.24 -13.49 -12.18
CA LYS A 63 -11.89 -12.72 -13.38
C LYS A 63 -10.45 -12.95 -13.84
N ALA A 64 -9.50 -13.10 -12.93
CA ALA A 64 -8.14 -13.47 -13.26
C ALA A 64 -8.09 -14.86 -13.93
N LYS A 65 -8.82 -15.83 -13.39
CA LYS A 65 -8.92 -17.18 -13.96
C LYS A 65 -9.54 -17.17 -15.36
N GLU A 66 -10.63 -16.40 -15.58
CA GLU A 66 -11.22 -16.21 -16.90
C GLU A 66 -10.21 -15.62 -17.92
N ALA A 67 -9.32 -14.74 -17.46
CA ALA A 67 -8.25 -14.15 -18.25
C ALA A 67 -6.99 -15.07 -18.39
N GLY A 68 -7.04 -16.27 -17.80
CA GLY A 68 -5.98 -17.27 -17.85
C GLY A 68 -4.85 -17.06 -16.85
N PHE A 69 -5.05 -16.23 -15.80
CA PHE A 69 -4.10 -16.03 -14.72
C PHE A 69 -4.50 -16.82 -13.47
N ASN A 70 -3.49 -17.35 -12.77
CA ASN A 70 -3.67 -17.98 -11.47
C ASN A 70 -3.24 -16.98 -10.39
N ILE A 71 -4.18 -16.50 -9.56
CA ILE A 71 -3.87 -15.56 -8.47
C ILE A 71 -4.32 -16.10 -7.12
N LYS A 72 -3.56 -15.76 -6.08
CA LYS A 72 -3.89 -16.01 -4.68
C LYS A 72 -3.99 -14.68 -3.96
N MET A 73 -5.20 -14.32 -3.54
CA MET A 73 -5.44 -13.12 -2.74
C MET A 73 -5.21 -13.40 -1.26
N VAL A 74 -4.42 -12.58 -0.58
CA VAL A 74 -4.18 -12.64 0.86
C VAL A 74 -4.71 -11.37 1.49
N ASP A 75 -5.73 -11.48 2.34
CA ASP A 75 -6.36 -10.36 3.04
C ASP A 75 -5.49 -9.87 4.20
N ILE A 76 -5.06 -8.62 4.12
CA ILE A 76 -4.22 -7.98 5.16
C ILE A 76 -4.65 -6.51 5.27
N ALA A 77 -4.92 -6.04 6.50
CA ALA A 77 -5.26 -4.63 6.73
C ALA A 77 -4.13 -3.69 6.27
N GLY A 78 -4.48 -2.55 5.67
CA GLY A 78 -3.55 -1.70 4.90
C GLY A 78 -2.24 -1.36 5.61
N ALA A 79 -2.28 -0.90 6.88
CA ALA A 79 -1.05 -0.59 7.62
C ALA A 79 -0.18 -1.83 7.88
N GLN A 80 -0.82 -2.95 8.26
CA GLN A 80 -0.14 -4.22 8.48
C GLN A 80 0.43 -4.80 7.18
N LEU A 81 -0.22 -4.53 6.04
CA LEU A 81 0.23 -4.98 4.74
C LEU A 81 1.59 -4.36 4.39
N ALA A 82 1.73 -3.04 4.52
CA ALA A 82 3.00 -2.37 4.26
C ALA A 82 4.12 -2.88 5.20
N ASP A 83 3.82 -3.05 6.48
CA ASP A 83 4.77 -3.58 7.47
C ASP A 83 5.20 -5.01 7.13
N ARG A 84 4.27 -5.85 6.68
CA ARG A 84 4.55 -7.22 6.27
C ARG A 84 5.45 -7.29 5.05
N VAL A 85 5.16 -6.51 4.00
CA VAL A 85 6.03 -6.44 2.81
C VAL A 85 7.45 -6.03 3.18
N ILE A 86 7.59 -5.05 4.08
CA ILE A 86 8.90 -4.58 4.56
C ILE A 86 9.61 -5.67 5.38
N ALA A 87 8.90 -6.38 6.21
CA ALA A 87 9.48 -7.47 7.02
C ALA A 87 9.97 -8.64 6.12
N GLU A 88 9.29 -8.91 5.03
CA GLU A 88 9.60 -9.97 4.07
C GLU A 88 10.65 -9.56 3.01
N LYS A 89 11.27 -8.37 3.09
CA LYS A 89 12.17 -7.82 2.07
C LYS A 89 13.31 -8.75 1.60
N ASN A 90 13.77 -9.66 2.46
CA ASN A 90 14.85 -10.60 2.14
C ASN A 90 14.32 -11.95 1.60
N ASN A 91 13.01 -12.17 1.69
CA ASN A 91 12.35 -13.36 1.21
C ASN A 91 10.91 -12.99 0.83
N ALA A 92 10.77 -12.24 -0.24
CA ALA A 92 9.49 -11.72 -0.71
C ALA A 92 8.51 -12.87 -1.01
N VAL A 93 7.31 -12.76 -0.46
CA VAL A 93 6.21 -13.72 -0.65
C VAL A 93 5.18 -13.16 -1.64
N ALA A 94 4.91 -11.85 -1.57
CA ALA A 94 3.96 -11.21 -2.46
C ALA A 94 4.63 -10.78 -3.77
N ASP A 95 3.97 -11.08 -4.89
CA ASP A 95 4.34 -10.59 -6.22
C ASP A 95 3.70 -9.23 -6.51
N MET A 96 2.57 -8.94 -5.87
CA MET A 96 1.83 -7.69 -6.06
C MET A 96 1.17 -7.23 -4.75
N VAL A 97 1.06 -5.91 -4.62
CA VAL A 97 0.24 -5.27 -3.59
C VAL A 97 -0.93 -4.56 -4.26
N PHE A 98 -2.15 -4.76 -3.75
CA PHE A 98 -3.36 -4.20 -4.33
C PHE A 98 -4.26 -3.56 -3.27
N GLY A 99 -4.74 -2.34 -3.53
CA GLY A 99 -5.79 -1.67 -2.75
C GLY A 99 -5.31 -0.78 -1.61
N ILE A 100 -3.99 -0.64 -1.40
CA ILE A 100 -3.45 0.33 -0.41
C ILE A 100 -3.37 1.74 -0.98
N GLY A 101 -3.39 2.72 -0.09
CA GLY A 101 -3.26 4.14 -0.46
C GLY A 101 -1.81 4.60 -0.65
N ALA A 102 -1.65 5.83 -1.15
CA ALA A 102 -0.34 6.43 -1.45
C ALA A 102 0.61 6.44 -0.23
N VAL A 103 0.12 6.67 0.98
CA VAL A 103 0.95 6.69 2.21
C VAL A 103 1.65 5.36 2.41
N ASP A 104 0.91 4.25 2.35
CA ASP A 104 1.46 2.90 2.53
C ASP A 104 2.34 2.50 1.33
N SER A 105 1.94 2.89 0.10
CA SER A 105 2.74 2.65 -1.11
C SER A 105 4.09 3.38 -1.05
N ASN A 106 4.11 4.65 -0.61
CA ASN A 106 5.36 5.40 -0.41
C ASN A 106 6.26 4.72 0.61
N LYS A 107 5.70 4.22 1.72
CA LYS A 107 6.46 3.50 2.75
C LYS A 107 7.20 2.28 2.17
N ILE A 108 6.56 1.52 1.28
CA ILE A 108 7.16 0.35 0.62
C ILE A 108 8.18 0.81 -0.44
N ARG A 109 7.85 1.83 -1.24
CA ARG A 109 8.74 2.41 -2.26
C ARG A 109 10.06 2.91 -1.64
N ASP A 110 9.99 3.64 -0.52
CA ASP A 110 11.15 4.23 0.13
C ASP A 110 12.12 3.15 0.67
N GLN A 111 11.62 1.93 0.89
CA GLN A 111 12.43 0.73 1.16
C GLN A 111 12.97 0.05 -0.11
N LYS A 112 12.71 0.62 -1.31
CA LYS A 112 13.11 0.08 -2.63
C LYS A 112 12.55 -1.31 -2.92
N LEU A 113 11.33 -1.58 -2.47
CA LEU A 113 10.65 -2.87 -2.61
C LEU A 113 9.58 -2.86 -3.73
N LEU A 114 9.46 -1.76 -4.45
CA LEU A 114 8.58 -1.65 -5.62
C LEU A 114 9.42 -1.50 -6.89
N VAL A 115 8.92 -2.05 -7.98
CA VAL A 115 9.46 -1.84 -9.33
C VAL A 115 8.62 -0.80 -10.06
N GLN A 116 9.24 -0.03 -10.93
CA GLN A 116 8.53 0.91 -11.80
C GLN A 116 7.74 0.15 -12.85
N TYR A 117 6.48 0.50 -13.01
CA TYR A 117 5.61 -0.08 -14.03
C TYR A 117 4.59 0.93 -14.53
N LYS A 118 4.59 1.20 -15.84
CA LYS A 118 3.60 2.05 -16.49
C LYS A 118 2.56 1.16 -17.19
N PRO A 119 1.35 1.00 -16.61
CA PRO A 119 0.31 0.19 -17.24
C PRO A 119 -0.23 0.87 -18.50
N LYS A 120 -0.64 0.08 -19.51
CA LYS A 120 -1.18 0.59 -20.78
C LYS A 120 -2.44 1.49 -20.63
N TRP A 121 -3.14 1.40 -19.52
CA TRP A 121 -4.33 2.18 -19.24
C TRP A 121 -4.06 3.49 -18.48
N LEU A 122 -2.82 3.74 -18.07
CA LEU A 122 -2.47 4.91 -17.24
C LEU A 122 -2.84 6.24 -17.90
N ASP A 123 -2.72 6.34 -19.22
CA ASP A 123 -3.05 7.56 -19.98
C ASP A 123 -4.57 7.86 -20.02
N LYS A 124 -5.40 6.93 -19.52
CA LYS A 124 -6.87 7.06 -19.46
C LYS A 124 -7.41 7.57 -18.13
N ILE A 125 -6.53 7.82 -17.17
CA ILE A 125 -6.89 8.31 -15.83
C ILE A 125 -6.19 9.63 -15.53
N ASP A 126 -6.63 10.31 -14.48
CA ASP A 126 -5.94 11.48 -13.97
C ASP A 126 -4.57 11.10 -13.40
N GLN A 127 -3.52 11.46 -14.12
CA GLN A 127 -2.15 11.12 -13.76
C GLN A 127 -1.65 11.85 -12.50
N SER A 128 -2.32 12.93 -12.07
CA SER A 128 -1.99 13.59 -10.79
C SER A 128 -2.20 12.70 -9.57
N LEU A 129 -2.97 11.62 -9.73
CA LEU A 129 -3.21 10.61 -8.69
C LEU A 129 -2.15 9.51 -8.66
N SER A 130 -1.29 9.43 -9.67
CA SER A 130 -0.22 8.43 -9.78
C SER A 130 1.05 8.88 -9.09
N ASP A 131 1.89 7.92 -8.72
CA ASP A 131 3.28 8.23 -8.39
C ASP A 131 4.01 8.75 -9.64
N LYS A 132 4.75 9.86 -9.50
CA LYS A 132 5.45 10.51 -10.62
C LYS A 132 6.45 9.61 -11.33
N ASP A 133 7.01 8.63 -10.60
CA ASP A 133 8.00 7.69 -11.08
C ASP A 133 7.38 6.30 -11.40
N ASN A 134 6.05 6.16 -11.34
CA ASN A 134 5.29 4.95 -11.64
C ASN A 134 5.65 3.72 -10.80
N TYR A 135 6.04 3.90 -9.55
CA TYR A 135 6.21 2.78 -8.61
C TYR A 135 4.86 2.19 -8.14
N TYR A 136 3.80 3.01 -8.15
CA TYR A 136 2.43 2.56 -7.94
C TYR A 136 1.45 3.40 -8.77
N ASN A 137 0.31 2.80 -9.11
CA ASN A 137 -0.69 3.41 -9.98
C ASN A 137 -2.08 3.26 -9.36
N PRO A 138 -2.94 4.30 -9.40
CA PRO A 138 -4.28 4.22 -8.87
C PRO A 138 -5.17 3.37 -9.78
N VAL A 139 -5.94 2.48 -9.17
CA VAL A 139 -6.95 1.66 -9.87
C VAL A 139 -8.36 2.01 -9.45
N ILE A 140 -8.50 2.66 -8.28
CA ILE A 140 -9.78 3.08 -7.70
C ILE A 140 -9.58 4.46 -7.07
N VAL A 141 -10.50 5.37 -7.31
CA VAL A 141 -10.63 6.64 -6.59
C VAL A 141 -11.87 6.56 -5.72
N GLN A 142 -11.68 6.68 -4.41
CA GLN A 142 -12.76 6.62 -3.43
C GLN A 142 -12.88 7.97 -2.71
N PRO A 143 -13.92 8.78 -2.99
CA PRO A 143 -14.15 9.99 -2.22
C PRO A 143 -14.51 9.64 -0.78
N LEU A 144 -13.99 10.41 0.18
CA LEU A 144 -14.46 10.38 1.56
C LEU A 144 -15.69 11.27 1.66
N VAL A 145 -16.78 10.74 2.21
CA VAL A 145 -18.05 11.45 2.31
C VAL A 145 -18.59 11.43 3.74
N LEU A 146 -19.38 12.43 4.08
CA LEU A 146 -20.20 12.45 5.27
C LEU A 146 -21.59 11.91 4.91
N ILE A 147 -22.11 11.00 5.72
CA ILE A 147 -23.44 10.43 5.57
C ILE A 147 -24.23 10.79 6.81
N GLY A 148 -25.43 11.33 6.63
CA GLY A 148 -26.38 11.64 7.72
C GLY A 148 -27.56 10.69 7.72
N ALA A 149 -28.13 10.41 8.89
CA ALA A 149 -29.41 9.77 9.02
C ALA A 149 -30.52 10.64 8.37
N PRO A 150 -31.64 10.06 7.92
CA PRO A 150 -32.68 10.79 7.19
C PRO A 150 -33.30 11.97 7.95
N ASP A 151 -33.24 11.99 9.26
CA ASP A 151 -33.76 13.03 10.16
C ASP A 151 -32.78 14.16 10.42
N VAL A 152 -31.52 14.06 9.95
CA VAL A 152 -30.53 15.13 10.08
C VAL A 152 -30.90 16.29 9.16
N LYS A 153 -31.37 17.38 9.75
CA LYS A 153 -31.84 18.57 9.01
C LYS A 153 -30.71 19.39 8.41
N GLU A 154 -29.54 19.38 9.05
CA GLU A 154 -28.38 20.14 8.61
C GLU A 154 -27.15 19.24 8.67
N MET A 155 -26.52 19.04 7.53
CA MET A 155 -25.29 18.26 7.44
C MET A 155 -24.07 19.10 7.81
N PRO A 156 -23.08 18.53 8.50
CA PRO A 156 -21.81 19.23 8.72
C PRO A 156 -21.12 19.50 7.38
N LYS A 157 -20.46 20.65 7.28
CA LYS A 157 -19.76 21.07 6.05
C LYS A 157 -18.46 20.29 5.84
N ASP A 158 -17.81 19.92 6.92
CA ASP A 158 -16.58 19.14 6.91
C ASP A 158 -16.37 18.36 8.24
N TRP A 159 -15.25 17.64 8.31
CA TRP A 159 -14.90 16.82 9.46
C TRP A 159 -14.72 17.62 10.77
N THR A 160 -14.31 18.89 10.68
CA THR A 160 -14.02 19.72 11.85
C THR A 160 -15.31 20.18 12.55
N GLU A 161 -16.39 20.37 11.77
CA GLU A 161 -17.70 20.67 12.33
C GLU A 161 -18.32 19.52 13.14
N LEU A 162 -17.97 18.26 12.81
CA LEU A 162 -18.43 17.11 13.58
C LEU A 162 -18.02 17.21 15.05
N ALA A 163 -16.74 17.51 15.30
CA ALA A 163 -16.21 17.59 16.64
C ALA A 163 -16.87 18.69 17.51
N SER A 164 -17.20 19.82 16.88
CA SER A 164 -17.74 20.99 17.57
C SER A 164 -19.28 21.00 17.68
N LYS A 165 -19.98 20.80 16.55
CA LYS A 165 -21.44 20.96 16.48
C LYS A 165 -22.22 19.65 16.75
N TYR A 166 -21.58 18.49 16.49
CA TYR A 166 -22.25 17.18 16.53
C TYR A 166 -21.65 16.26 17.58
N LYS A 167 -21.07 16.81 18.64
CA LYS A 167 -20.44 16.06 19.74
C LYS A 167 -21.36 14.95 20.25
N GLY A 168 -20.85 13.72 20.28
CA GLY A 168 -21.57 12.54 20.71
C GLY A 168 -22.64 12.04 19.75
N LYS A 169 -22.72 12.58 18.52
CA LYS A 169 -23.76 12.26 17.52
C LYS A 169 -23.22 11.74 16.21
N TYR A 170 -21.98 11.30 16.15
CA TYR A 170 -21.38 10.77 14.93
C TYR A 170 -20.51 9.55 15.21
N SER A 171 -20.50 8.65 14.24
CA SER A 171 -19.65 7.47 14.24
C SER A 171 -18.48 7.66 13.30
N ILE A 172 -17.31 7.17 13.67
CA ILE A 172 -16.08 7.33 12.90
C ILE A 172 -15.35 6.00 12.70
N TYR A 173 -14.43 6.03 11.76
CA TYR A 173 -13.45 4.98 11.56
C TYR A 173 -12.26 5.11 12.50
N GLY A 174 -11.77 3.96 12.97
CA GLY A 174 -10.49 3.88 13.67
C GLY A 174 -9.28 4.04 12.74
N LEU A 175 -8.14 4.37 13.34
CA LEU A 175 -6.87 4.58 12.61
C LEU A 175 -6.21 3.28 12.10
N GLN A 176 -6.77 2.11 12.40
CA GLN A 176 -6.30 0.83 11.86
C GLN A 176 -6.54 0.72 10.36
N GLY A 177 -7.58 1.37 9.83
CA GLY A 177 -7.94 1.39 8.43
C GLY A 177 -7.40 2.59 7.67
N GLY A 178 -7.27 2.46 6.34
CA GLY A 178 -6.84 3.55 5.46
C GLY A 178 -7.81 4.74 5.48
N THR A 179 -9.11 4.50 5.55
CA THR A 179 -10.16 5.54 5.61
C THR A 179 -10.00 6.44 6.82
N GLY A 180 -9.85 5.89 8.03
CA GLY A 180 -9.66 6.71 9.25
C GLY A 180 -8.40 7.56 9.19
N ARG A 181 -7.30 7.02 8.67
CA ARG A 181 -6.05 7.77 8.48
C ARG A 181 -6.18 8.86 7.42
N ALA A 182 -6.91 8.61 6.34
CA ALA A 182 -7.17 9.62 5.32
C ALA A 182 -8.05 10.77 5.84
N ILE A 183 -9.04 10.48 6.69
CA ILE A 183 -9.84 11.51 7.37
C ILE A 183 -8.95 12.33 8.32
N LEU A 184 -8.12 11.70 9.14
CA LEU A 184 -7.16 12.40 9.98
C LEU A 184 -6.26 13.31 9.16
N ALA A 185 -5.66 12.81 8.09
CA ALA A 185 -4.83 13.61 7.19
C ALA A 185 -5.61 14.79 6.59
N SER A 186 -6.89 14.59 6.21
CA SER A 186 -7.74 15.66 5.67
C SER A 186 -8.08 16.74 6.68
N ILE A 187 -8.09 16.44 7.99
CA ILE A 187 -8.19 17.41 9.05
C ILE A 187 -6.86 18.16 9.20
N LEU A 188 -5.75 17.44 9.36
CA LEU A 188 -4.44 18.01 9.68
C LEU A 188 -3.88 18.90 8.56
N VAL A 189 -4.15 18.60 7.31
CA VAL A 189 -3.66 19.40 6.16
C VAL A 189 -4.16 20.87 6.18
N ARG A 190 -5.23 21.16 6.91
CA ARG A 190 -5.74 22.52 7.11
C ARG A 190 -4.96 23.33 8.13
N TYR A 191 -4.07 22.68 8.87
CA TYR A 191 -3.33 23.22 9.99
C TYR A 191 -1.83 22.98 9.88
N LEU A 192 -1.30 22.98 8.64
CA LEU A 192 0.13 22.83 8.41
C LEU A 192 0.91 24.00 9.02
N ASP A 193 2.00 23.68 9.71
CA ASP A 193 2.94 24.61 10.31
C ASP A 193 4.33 23.98 10.32
N GLU A 194 5.28 24.56 9.60
CA GLU A 194 6.64 24.04 9.49
C GLU A 194 7.36 23.92 10.84
N LYS A 195 6.94 24.72 11.82
CA LYS A 195 7.49 24.72 13.19
C LYS A 195 6.72 23.80 14.14
N GLY A 196 5.57 23.30 13.71
CA GLY A 196 4.72 22.43 14.52
C GLY A 196 5.22 20.99 14.57
N ASP A 197 4.68 20.21 15.51
CA ASP A 197 4.97 18.79 15.62
C ASP A 197 4.53 18.06 14.36
N LEU A 198 5.44 17.30 13.77
CA LEU A 198 5.24 16.62 12.47
C LEU A 198 4.76 17.56 11.34
N GLY A 199 5.09 18.86 11.38
CA GLY A 199 4.67 19.83 10.39
C GLY A 199 3.22 20.31 10.56
N VAL A 200 2.61 20.13 11.74
CA VAL A 200 1.23 20.50 12.05
C VAL A 200 1.21 21.37 13.32
N SER A 201 0.41 22.43 13.29
CA SER A 201 0.25 23.33 14.44
C SER A 201 -0.44 22.61 15.62
N GLU A 202 -0.21 23.12 16.84
CA GLU A 202 -0.87 22.63 18.06
C GLU A 202 -2.40 22.61 17.88
N LYS A 203 -2.95 23.66 17.27
CA LYS A 203 -4.38 23.75 16.98
C LYS A 203 -4.88 22.61 16.08
N GLY A 204 -4.10 22.19 15.11
CA GLY A 204 -4.43 21.05 14.24
C GLY A 204 -4.54 19.75 15.03
N TRP A 205 -3.60 19.51 15.93
CA TRP A 205 -3.62 18.35 16.82
C TRP A 205 -4.76 18.38 17.82
N GLU A 206 -5.12 19.55 18.35
CA GLU A 206 -6.30 19.70 19.20
C GLU A 206 -7.59 19.32 18.47
N VAL A 207 -7.81 19.87 17.27
CA VAL A 207 -8.99 19.55 16.44
C VAL A 207 -9.06 18.07 16.11
N ALA A 208 -7.93 17.45 15.77
CA ALA A 208 -7.87 16.02 15.54
C ALA A 208 -8.23 15.20 16.79
N LYS A 209 -7.68 15.56 17.95
CA LYS A 209 -8.03 14.92 19.23
C LYS A 209 -9.52 15.05 19.55
N GLU A 210 -10.09 16.25 19.38
CA GLU A 210 -11.51 16.50 19.58
C GLU A 210 -12.38 15.65 18.65
N TYR A 211 -11.98 15.50 17.37
CA TYR A 211 -12.70 14.67 16.41
C TYR A 211 -12.82 13.22 16.88
N PHE A 212 -11.74 12.63 17.41
CA PHE A 212 -11.77 11.25 17.91
C PHE A 212 -12.46 11.15 19.28
N ALA A 213 -12.23 12.10 20.18
CA ALA A 213 -12.76 12.07 21.54
C ALA A 213 -14.27 12.34 21.62
N ASN A 214 -14.80 13.14 20.70
CA ASN A 214 -16.21 13.56 20.68
C ASN A 214 -17.10 12.63 19.83
N ALA A 215 -16.55 11.60 19.19
CA ALA A 215 -17.34 10.61 18.49
C ALA A 215 -18.20 9.79 19.45
N TYR A 216 -19.42 9.45 19.03
CA TYR A 216 -20.29 8.51 19.75
C TYR A 216 -19.67 7.12 19.80
N THR A 217 -19.17 6.65 18.66
CA THR A 217 -18.52 5.35 18.59
C THR A 217 -17.43 5.29 17.52
N LEU A 218 -16.44 4.44 17.78
CA LEU A 218 -15.34 4.13 16.87
C LEU A 218 -15.59 2.76 16.24
N GLN A 219 -15.79 2.72 14.94
CA GLN A 219 -16.10 1.51 14.20
C GLN A 219 -14.85 0.93 13.52
N LYS A 220 -14.89 -0.40 13.28
CA LYS A 220 -13.79 -1.11 12.61
C LYS A 220 -14.01 -1.30 11.10
N GLY A 221 -15.19 -1.01 10.59
CA GLY A 221 -15.52 -1.21 9.18
C GLY A 221 -16.66 -0.30 8.68
N GLU A 222 -16.71 -0.09 7.38
CA GLU A 222 -17.66 0.80 6.70
C GLU A 222 -19.12 0.45 6.98
N SER A 223 -19.46 -0.83 6.83
CA SER A 223 -20.81 -1.31 7.10
C SER A 223 -21.24 -1.06 8.54
N SER A 224 -20.29 -1.06 9.49
CA SER A 224 -20.60 -0.79 10.91
C SER A 224 -20.83 0.70 11.15
N VAL A 225 -20.14 1.59 10.42
CA VAL A 225 -20.37 3.05 10.50
C VAL A 225 -21.78 3.37 9.99
N VAL A 226 -22.20 2.78 8.86
CA VAL A 226 -23.54 2.98 8.29
C VAL A 226 -24.63 2.44 9.23
N LYS A 227 -24.45 1.23 9.77
CA LYS A 227 -25.39 0.63 10.73
C LYS A 227 -25.55 1.41 12.04
N ALA A 228 -24.58 2.23 12.39
CA ALA A 228 -24.66 3.07 13.60
C ALA A 228 -25.46 4.37 13.37
N LEU A 229 -26.09 4.54 12.20
CA LEU A 229 -27.04 5.62 11.90
C LEU A 229 -28.50 5.22 12.22
N ASP A 230 -28.77 3.93 12.41
CA ASP A 230 -30.07 3.39 12.84
C ASP A 230 -30.22 3.53 14.38
#